data_1bb7ddd0e5093b4d3d743c6c1699cf10
#
_entry.id   1bb7ddd0e5093b4d3d743c6c1699cf10
#
_cell.length_a   1.000
_cell.length_b   1.000
_cell.length_c   1.000
_cell.angle_alpha   90.00
_cell.angle_beta   90.00
_cell.angle_gamma   90.00
#
_symmetry.space_group_name_H-M   'P 1'
#
loop_
_entity.id
_entity.type
_entity.pdbx_description
1 polymer ?
#
loop_
_entity_poly.entity_id
_entity_poly.type
_entity_poly.pdbx_seq_one_letter_code
_entity_poly.pdbx_strand_id
1 'polypeptide(L)'
;MSPGRRTRQARSKSPISSALELIVIIAVALGLALLIQAFVVKPYKIPSGSMEPTLAVGQRVLVDRIGTDFSEPHVGEIAVFHPPKNAEQQVCGPVAHVVRPGGAACSEPEPTDSSVNFIKRIVAGPGDEIYIREGHVFRRAHGTGSFVREHDSYIKACGPSAECNFPIPIKIPPGHWFMMGDNRGESDDSRFWGPVPTSWIIGGAFATYWPPDRIGFL
;
A
#
# COMPACT_ATOMS: atom_id res chain seq x y z
N MET A 1 1.98 43.49 -63.46
CA MET A 1 2.90 43.26 -62.33
C MET A 1 2.38 42.07 -61.47
N SER A 2 2.97 40.89 -61.63
CA SER A 2 2.52 39.66 -60.95
C SER A 2 3.44 39.42 -59.74
N PRO A 3 2.93 39.21 -58.54
CA PRO A 3 3.77 38.96 -57.34
C PRO A 3 4.28 37.53 -57.37
N GLY A 4 5.59 37.36 -57.36
CA GLY A 4 6.27 36.08 -57.37
C GLY A 4 6.02 35.32 -56.05
N ARG A 5 5.44 34.12 -56.16
CA ARG A 5 5.21 33.15 -55.13
C ARG A 5 6.55 32.54 -54.70
N ARG A 6 7.11 32.96 -53.55
CA ARG A 6 8.29 32.31 -52.94
C ARG A 6 7.89 30.97 -52.41
N THR A 7 8.23 29.91 -53.13
CA THR A 7 8.15 28.52 -52.62
C THR A 7 9.21 28.34 -51.56
N ARG A 8 8.79 28.11 -50.30
CA ARG A 8 9.66 27.62 -49.21
C ARG A 8 10.14 26.22 -49.58
N GLN A 9 11.39 26.09 -50.02
CA GLN A 9 12.04 24.78 -50.14
C GLN A 9 12.09 24.12 -48.74
N ALA A 10 11.36 23.05 -48.57
CA ALA A 10 11.49 22.17 -47.41
C ALA A 10 12.88 21.52 -47.47
N ARG A 11 13.73 21.90 -46.53
CA ARG A 11 15.07 21.31 -46.35
C ARG A 11 14.92 19.83 -45.99
N SER A 12 15.17 18.92 -46.91
CA SER A 12 15.18 17.49 -46.65
C SER A 12 16.33 17.18 -45.66
N LYS A 13 15.98 16.68 -44.47
CA LYS A 13 16.99 16.22 -43.51
C LYS A 13 17.73 15.02 -44.12
N SER A 14 19.04 14.94 -43.92
CA SER A 14 19.81 13.77 -44.37
C SER A 14 19.39 12.53 -43.58
N PRO A 15 19.45 11.31 -44.19
CA PRO A 15 19.06 10.08 -43.48
C PRO A 15 19.90 9.82 -42.20
N ILE A 16 21.14 10.28 -42.17
CA ILE A 16 22.04 10.19 -41.01
C ILE A 16 21.55 11.10 -39.87
N SER A 17 21.06 12.33 -40.16
CA SER A 17 20.53 13.20 -39.12
C SER A 17 19.23 12.67 -38.54
N SER A 18 18.39 12.01 -39.36
CA SER A 18 17.14 11.37 -38.87
C SER A 18 17.42 10.13 -37.99
N ALA A 19 18.44 9.33 -38.34
CA ALA A 19 18.85 8.20 -37.54
C ALA A 19 19.42 8.63 -36.16
N LEU A 20 20.26 9.69 -36.15
CA LEU A 20 20.79 10.25 -34.91
C LEU A 20 19.68 10.83 -34.01
N GLU A 21 18.72 11.55 -34.61
CA GLU A 21 17.57 12.09 -33.91
C GLU A 21 16.74 10.99 -33.25
N LEU A 22 16.51 9.86 -33.95
CA LEU A 22 15.81 8.70 -33.42
C LEU A 22 16.57 8.05 -32.24
N ILE A 23 17.88 7.88 -32.35
CA ILE A 23 18.72 7.33 -31.28
C ILE A 23 18.66 8.21 -30.03
N VAL A 24 18.74 9.52 -30.20
CA VAL A 24 18.64 10.47 -29.08
C VAL A 24 17.26 10.41 -28.42
N ILE A 25 16.18 10.35 -29.19
CA ILE A 25 14.82 10.21 -28.65
C ILE A 25 14.68 8.92 -27.83
N ILE A 26 15.16 7.79 -28.36
CA ILE A 26 15.13 6.50 -27.67
C ILE A 26 15.97 6.55 -26.37
N ALA A 27 17.17 7.13 -26.42
CA ALA A 27 18.04 7.26 -25.26
C ALA A 27 17.41 8.14 -24.16
N VAL A 28 16.78 9.26 -24.53
CA VAL A 28 16.08 10.13 -23.60
C VAL A 28 14.85 9.44 -23.01
N ALA A 29 14.04 8.78 -23.84
CA ALA A 29 12.86 8.05 -23.38
C ALA A 29 13.23 6.92 -22.41
N LEU A 30 14.29 6.16 -22.73
CA LEU A 30 14.81 5.09 -21.86
C LEU A 30 15.36 5.67 -20.54
N GLY A 31 16.11 6.77 -20.61
CA GLY A 31 16.63 7.47 -19.43
C GLY A 31 15.51 7.96 -18.52
N LEU A 32 14.47 8.57 -19.07
CA LEU A 32 13.28 8.99 -18.31
C LEU A 32 12.53 7.81 -17.71
N ALA A 33 12.34 6.72 -18.45
CA ALA A 33 11.69 5.52 -17.96
C ALA A 33 12.45 4.91 -16.77
N LEU A 34 13.79 4.83 -16.86
CA LEU A 34 14.64 4.34 -15.77
C LEU A 34 14.60 5.27 -14.54
N LEU A 35 14.58 6.58 -14.74
CA LEU A 35 14.42 7.56 -13.65
C LEU A 35 13.07 7.41 -12.95
N ILE A 36 11.98 7.30 -13.69
CA ILE A 36 10.64 7.07 -13.15
C ILE A 36 10.61 5.77 -12.34
N GLN A 37 11.14 4.69 -12.90
CA GLN A 37 11.20 3.39 -12.21
C GLN A 37 12.08 3.42 -10.96
N ALA A 38 13.16 4.20 -10.94
CA ALA A 38 14.07 4.28 -9.80
C ALA A 38 13.50 5.09 -8.64
N PHE A 39 12.76 6.18 -8.92
CA PHE A 39 12.37 7.17 -7.91
C PHE A 39 10.87 7.24 -7.66
N VAL A 40 10.02 6.97 -8.65
CA VAL A 40 8.57 7.21 -8.55
C VAL A 40 7.80 5.94 -8.29
N VAL A 41 8.00 4.89 -9.11
CA VAL A 41 7.20 3.67 -9.08
C VAL A 41 8.08 2.44 -8.93
N LYS A 42 7.81 1.62 -7.93
CA LYS A 42 8.55 0.37 -7.69
C LYS A 42 7.65 -0.84 -7.85
N PRO A 43 8.07 -1.87 -8.64
CA PRO A 43 7.35 -3.14 -8.74
C PRO A 43 7.61 -4.02 -7.51
N TYR A 44 6.55 -4.64 -6.98
CA TYR A 44 6.62 -5.65 -5.93
C TYR A 44 5.91 -6.93 -6.36
N LYS A 45 6.44 -8.08 -5.93
CA LYS A 45 5.80 -9.38 -6.12
C LYS A 45 5.13 -9.81 -4.81
N ILE A 46 3.90 -10.29 -4.89
CA ILE A 46 3.13 -10.75 -3.74
C ILE A 46 3.61 -12.14 -3.30
N PRO A 47 4.19 -12.30 -2.10
CA PRO A 47 4.78 -13.56 -1.68
C PRO A 47 3.79 -14.51 -0.98
N SER A 48 2.69 -14.00 -0.42
CA SER A 48 1.76 -14.75 0.45
C SER A 48 0.30 -14.46 0.14
N GLY A 49 -0.60 -15.34 0.60
CA GLY A 49 -2.05 -15.23 0.41
C GLY A 49 -2.76 -14.26 1.37
N SER A 50 -2.04 -13.50 2.20
CA SER A 50 -2.65 -12.63 3.22
C SER A 50 -3.53 -11.50 2.67
N MET A 51 -3.38 -11.17 1.39
CA MET A 51 -4.18 -10.16 0.69
C MET A 51 -5.21 -10.76 -0.29
N GLU A 52 -5.40 -12.07 -0.28
CA GLU A 52 -6.47 -12.70 -1.06
C GLU A 52 -7.86 -12.33 -0.52
N PRO A 53 -8.83 -12.15 -1.40
CA PRO A 53 -8.83 -12.37 -2.86
C PRO A 53 -8.32 -11.19 -3.69
N THR A 54 -8.03 -10.03 -3.06
CA THR A 54 -7.63 -8.80 -3.77
C THR A 54 -6.32 -8.99 -4.53
N LEU A 55 -5.30 -9.53 -3.86
CA LEU A 55 -4.00 -9.81 -4.45
C LEU A 55 -3.65 -11.29 -4.28
N ALA A 56 -3.42 -11.98 -5.40
CA ALA A 56 -3.05 -13.39 -5.40
C ALA A 56 -1.52 -13.57 -5.25
N VAL A 57 -1.12 -14.75 -4.75
CA VAL A 57 0.29 -15.13 -4.66
C VAL A 57 0.94 -15.10 -6.05
N GLY A 58 2.13 -14.49 -6.13
CA GLY A 58 2.88 -14.35 -7.39
C GLY A 58 2.47 -13.15 -8.24
N GLN A 59 1.35 -12.48 -7.95
CA GLN A 59 0.90 -11.25 -8.60
C GLN A 59 1.96 -10.15 -8.42
N ARG A 60 2.03 -9.23 -9.40
CA ARG A 60 2.96 -8.10 -9.34
C ARG A 60 2.19 -6.80 -9.37
N VAL A 61 2.51 -5.93 -8.42
CA VAL A 61 1.89 -4.63 -8.23
C VAL A 61 2.88 -3.50 -8.43
N LEU A 62 2.36 -2.33 -8.80
CA LEU A 62 3.11 -1.07 -8.85
C LEU A 62 2.78 -0.27 -7.61
N VAL A 63 3.83 0.23 -6.97
CA VAL A 63 3.75 1.01 -5.73
C VAL A 63 4.29 2.42 -6.01
N ASP A 64 3.48 3.42 -5.71
CA ASP A 64 3.85 4.82 -5.75
C ASP A 64 4.64 5.18 -4.48
N ARG A 65 5.90 5.59 -4.66
CA ARG A 65 6.79 5.95 -3.56
C ARG A 65 6.80 7.45 -3.26
N ILE A 66 6.39 8.25 -4.21
CA ILE A 66 6.36 9.72 -4.05
C ILE A 66 5.02 10.18 -3.48
N GLY A 67 3.96 9.45 -3.74
CA GLY A 67 2.61 9.80 -3.25
C GLY A 67 2.57 10.01 -1.74
N THR A 68 3.30 9.20 -0.97
CA THR A 68 3.40 9.33 0.50
C THR A 68 4.14 10.59 0.97
N ASP A 69 4.97 11.21 0.12
CA ASP A 69 5.64 12.47 0.43
C ASP A 69 4.71 13.68 0.21
N PHE A 70 3.66 13.54 -0.60
CA PHE A 70 2.75 14.62 -0.99
C PHE A 70 1.32 14.46 -0.47
N SER A 71 0.92 13.25 -0.07
CA SER A 71 -0.41 12.97 0.49
C SER A 71 -0.29 12.02 1.67
N GLU A 72 -1.07 12.29 2.72
CA GLU A 72 -1.17 11.35 3.84
C GLU A 72 -1.82 10.04 3.37
N PRO A 73 -1.37 8.88 3.90
CA PRO A 73 -2.05 7.62 3.70
C PRO A 73 -3.52 7.71 4.11
N HIS A 74 -4.38 6.90 3.54
CA HIS A 74 -5.80 6.93 3.86
C HIS A 74 -6.39 5.53 4.08
N VAL A 75 -7.50 5.49 4.81
CA VAL A 75 -8.24 4.25 5.05
C VAL A 75 -8.77 3.68 3.74
N GLY A 76 -8.56 2.38 3.52
CA GLY A 76 -8.88 1.67 2.29
C GLY A 76 -7.68 1.46 1.36
N GLU A 77 -6.62 2.24 1.50
CA GLU A 77 -5.40 2.13 0.70
C GLU A 77 -4.65 0.81 0.97
N ILE A 78 -4.11 0.20 -0.07
CA ILE A 78 -3.19 -0.93 0.05
C ILE A 78 -1.77 -0.38 0.12
N ALA A 79 -1.12 -0.52 1.27
CA ALA A 79 0.21 0.03 1.51
C ALA A 79 1.28 -1.05 1.55
N VAL A 80 2.46 -0.72 1.01
CA VAL A 80 3.71 -1.46 1.24
C VAL A 80 4.49 -0.72 2.31
N PHE A 81 4.97 -1.44 3.31
CA PHE A 81 5.62 -0.85 4.48
C PHE A 81 6.63 -1.81 5.12
N HIS A 82 7.48 -1.29 5.99
CA HIS A 82 8.31 -2.08 6.88
C HIS A 82 7.47 -2.48 8.12
N PRO A 83 7.26 -3.80 8.38
CA PRO A 83 6.53 -4.22 9.57
C PRO A 83 7.40 -4.03 10.83
N PRO A 84 6.78 -4.08 12.03
CA PRO A 84 7.52 -4.19 13.28
C PRO A 84 8.53 -5.33 13.27
N LYS A 85 9.65 -5.16 13.95
CA LYS A 85 10.73 -6.16 14.01
C LYS A 85 10.25 -7.53 14.50
N ASN A 86 9.28 -7.55 15.39
CA ASN A 86 8.72 -8.77 15.98
C ASN A 86 7.39 -9.22 15.34
N ALA A 87 7.08 -8.73 14.12
CA ALA A 87 5.82 -9.05 13.45
C ALA A 87 5.62 -10.56 13.24
N GLU A 88 6.67 -11.28 12.79
CA GLU A 88 6.60 -12.73 12.58
C GLU A 88 6.36 -13.53 13.86
N GLN A 89 6.71 -13.00 15.02
CA GLN A 89 6.47 -13.61 16.33
C GLN A 89 5.14 -13.18 16.95
N GLN A 90 4.37 -12.32 16.29
CA GLN A 90 3.10 -11.78 16.76
C GLN A 90 3.19 -11.12 18.15
N VAL A 91 4.30 -10.46 18.44
CA VAL A 91 4.53 -9.76 19.70
C VAL A 91 3.92 -8.37 19.65
N CYS A 92 3.11 -8.04 20.65
CA CYS A 92 2.46 -6.74 20.79
C CYS A 92 3.37 -5.80 21.60
N GLY A 93 3.82 -4.72 20.95
CA GLY A 93 4.65 -3.69 21.57
C GLY A 93 6.09 -4.11 21.88
N PRO A 94 6.86 -3.21 22.51
CA PRO A 94 8.30 -3.38 22.70
C PRO A 94 8.69 -4.43 23.75
N VAL A 95 7.74 -4.90 24.55
CA VAL A 95 7.98 -5.86 25.62
C VAL A 95 7.03 -7.05 25.44
N ALA A 96 7.58 -8.25 25.36
CA ALA A 96 6.84 -9.50 25.17
C ALA A 96 5.75 -9.81 26.26
N HIS A 97 5.53 -8.89 27.19
CA HIS A 97 4.62 -9.02 28.32
C HIS A 97 3.51 -7.94 28.38
N VAL A 98 3.27 -7.21 27.29
CA VAL A 98 2.08 -6.34 27.26
C VAL A 98 0.85 -7.25 27.34
N VAL A 99 0.25 -7.31 28.51
CA VAL A 99 -1.01 -8.04 28.73
C VAL A 99 -2.08 -7.30 27.95
N ARG A 100 -2.44 -7.84 26.78
CA ARG A 100 -3.61 -7.38 26.05
C ARG A 100 -4.83 -7.67 26.91
N PRO A 101 -5.69 -6.67 27.22
CA PRO A 101 -7.00 -6.97 27.78
C PRO A 101 -7.65 -8.07 26.93
N GLY A 102 -8.15 -9.14 27.54
CA GLY A 102 -8.71 -10.28 26.81
C GLY A 102 -9.71 -9.80 25.74
N GLY A 103 -9.42 -10.08 24.47
CA GLY A 103 -10.26 -9.66 23.34
C GLY A 103 -9.97 -8.27 22.76
N ALA A 104 -8.89 -7.60 23.12
CA ALA A 104 -8.41 -6.40 22.42
C ALA A 104 -7.36 -6.75 21.35
N ALA A 105 -7.37 -6.03 20.22
CA ALA A 105 -6.26 -6.04 19.28
C ALA A 105 -5.04 -5.33 19.89
N CYS A 106 -3.86 -5.52 19.30
CA CYS A 106 -2.67 -4.83 19.77
C CYS A 106 -2.77 -3.31 19.47
N SER A 107 -2.67 -2.48 20.50
CA SER A 107 -2.67 -1.01 20.39
C SER A 107 -1.31 -0.38 20.62
N GLU A 108 -0.31 -1.16 21.01
CA GLU A 108 1.02 -0.69 21.37
C GLU A 108 1.95 -0.70 20.16
N PRO A 109 2.48 0.47 19.72
CA PRO A 109 3.45 0.50 18.63
C PRO A 109 4.80 -0.11 19.06
N GLU A 110 5.42 -0.87 18.18
CA GLU A 110 6.80 -1.31 18.31
C GLU A 110 7.74 -0.17 17.89
N PRO A 111 8.85 0.12 18.61
CA PRO A 111 9.75 1.23 18.27
C PRO A 111 10.70 0.94 17.11
N THR A 112 10.85 -0.30 16.67
CA THR A 112 11.81 -0.72 15.65
C THR A 112 11.13 -1.49 14.51
N ASP A 113 11.52 -1.15 13.28
CA ASP A 113 11.06 -1.82 12.07
C ASP A 113 11.94 -3.00 11.68
N SER A 114 11.40 -3.82 10.79
CA SER A 114 12.11 -4.88 10.08
C SER A 114 12.55 -4.40 8.70
N SER A 115 13.62 -4.97 8.16
CA SER A 115 14.08 -4.69 6.79
C SER A 115 13.26 -5.37 5.70
N VAL A 116 12.30 -6.23 6.05
CA VAL A 116 11.40 -6.89 5.08
C VAL A 116 10.27 -5.95 4.67
N ASN A 117 9.60 -6.26 3.55
CA ASN A 117 8.45 -5.50 3.09
C ASN A 117 7.18 -6.32 3.25
N PHE A 118 6.19 -5.75 3.94
CA PHE A 118 4.83 -6.28 4.01
C PHE A 118 3.90 -5.46 3.12
N ILE A 119 2.81 -6.07 2.70
CA ILE A 119 1.71 -5.42 2.00
C ILE A 119 0.40 -5.74 2.73
N LYS A 120 -0.32 -4.71 3.14
CA LYS A 120 -1.60 -4.80 3.86
C LYS A 120 -2.49 -3.63 3.47
N ARG A 121 -3.76 -3.71 3.86
CA ARG A 121 -4.69 -2.60 3.72
C ARG A 121 -4.74 -1.76 5.00
N ILE A 122 -4.74 -0.45 4.82
CA ILE A 122 -5.00 0.50 5.90
C ILE A 122 -6.48 0.44 6.27
N VAL A 123 -6.78 0.10 7.52
CA VAL A 123 -8.17 0.00 7.99
C VAL A 123 -8.53 1.04 9.06
N ALA A 124 -7.54 1.70 9.64
CA ALA A 124 -7.74 2.83 10.54
C ALA A 124 -6.50 3.74 10.56
N GLY A 125 -6.73 5.01 10.84
CA GLY A 125 -5.69 6.04 10.92
C GLY A 125 -5.57 6.70 12.28
N PRO A 126 -4.70 7.73 12.38
CA PRO A 126 -4.42 8.42 13.62
C PRO A 126 -5.68 8.95 14.33
N GLY A 127 -5.84 8.59 15.60
CA GLY A 127 -6.98 9.03 16.42
C GLY A 127 -8.27 8.24 16.24
N ASP A 128 -8.34 7.34 15.26
CA ASP A 128 -9.48 6.45 15.10
C ASP A 128 -9.60 5.48 16.27
N GLU A 129 -10.81 5.07 16.56
CA GLU A 129 -11.07 3.94 17.45
C GLU A 129 -11.70 2.79 16.66
N ILE A 130 -11.22 1.58 16.91
CA ILE A 130 -11.70 0.39 16.21
C ILE A 130 -11.94 -0.77 17.15
N TYR A 131 -12.88 -1.63 16.78
CA TYR A 131 -12.98 -3.00 17.24
C TYR A 131 -13.26 -3.91 16.04
N ILE A 132 -13.04 -5.23 16.22
CA ILE A 132 -13.14 -6.20 15.13
C ILE A 132 -14.07 -7.33 15.55
N ARG A 133 -15.02 -7.66 14.65
CA ARG A 133 -15.93 -8.79 14.80
C ARG A 133 -15.96 -9.62 13.52
N GLU A 134 -15.68 -10.91 13.64
CA GLU A 134 -15.66 -11.86 12.51
C GLU A 134 -14.76 -11.38 11.34
N GLY A 135 -13.68 -10.67 11.66
CA GLY A 135 -12.76 -10.08 10.71
C GLY A 135 -13.22 -8.73 10.12
N HIS A 136 -14.43 -8.29 10.37
CA HIS A 136 -14.93 -6.97 9.96
C HIS A 136 -14.49 -5.89 10.93
N VAL A 137 -14.06 -4.75 10.38
CA VAL A 137 -13.64 -3.59 11.17
C VAL A 137 -14.85 -2.67 11.40
N PHE A 138 -15.06 -2.31 12.65
CA PHE A 138 -15.98 -1.26 13.07
C PHE A 138 -15.15 -0.09 13.55
N ARG A 139 -15.23 1.04 12.84
CA ARG A 139 -14.41 2.22 13.07
C ARG A 139 -15.25 3.41 13.52
N ARG A 140 -14.71 4.16 14.45
CA ARG A 140 -15.18 5.48 14.87
C ARG A 140 -14.09 6.50 14.51
N ALA A 141 -14.31 7.26 13.44
CA ALA A 141 -13.33 8.18 12.90
C ALA A 141 -12.96 9.27 13.94
N HIS A 142 -11.67 9.45 14.14
CA HIS A 142 -11.12 10.41 15.13
C HIS A 142 -11.73 10.30 16.53
N GLY A 143 -12.21 9.11 16.92
CA GLY A 143 -12.83 8.88 18.21
C GLY A 143 -14.17 9.58 18.43
N THR A 144 -14.83 10.06 17.38
CA THR A 144 -16.08 10.82 17.48
C THR A 144 -17.24 10.10 16.78
N GLY A 145 -18.46 10.28 17.30
CA GLY A 145 -19.68 9.67 16.74
C GLY A 145 -19.84 8.19 17.11
N SER A 146 -20.55 7.45 16.27
CA SER A 146 -20.82 6.02 16.45
C SER A 146 -19.82 5.17 15.70
N PHE A 147 -19.63 3.93 16.15
CA PHE A 147 -18.91 2.95 15.37
C PHE A 147 -19.70 2.57 14.12
N VAL A 148 -19.04 2.62 12.97
CA VAL A 148 -19.60 2.23 11.67
C VAL A 148 -18.77 1.08 11.14
N ARG A 149 -19.43 0.05 10.62
CA ARG A 149 -18.74 -1.02 9.91
C ARG A 149 -18.15 -0.45 8.62
N GLU A 150 -16.83 -0.65 8.43
CA GLU A 150 -16.16 -0.27 7.19
C GLU A 150 -16.73 -1.07 5.99
N HIS A 151 -16.72 -0.43 4.82
CA HIS A 151 -17.09 -1.12 3.59
C HIS A 151 -15.95 -2.07 3.18
N ASP A 152 -16.16 -3.35 3.38
CA ASP A 152 -15.13 -4.38 3.25
C ASP A 152 -15.57 -5.58 2.40
N SER A 153 -16.32 -5.34 1.31
CA SER A 153 -16.77 -6.38 0.37
C SER A 153 -15.64 -7.17 -0.29
N TYR A 154 -14.42 -6.65 -0.22
CA TYR A 154 -13.20 -7.23 -0.79
C TYR A 154 -12.54 -8.28 0.11
N ILE A 155 -12.93 -8.41 1.38
CA ILE A 155 -12.27 -9.33 2.30
C ILE A 155 -12.72 -10.78 2.14
N LYS A 156 -11.82 -11.71 2.47
CA LYS A 156 -12.16 -13.06 2.86
C LYS A 156 -12.33 -13.04 4.39
N ALA A 157 -13.59 -12.97 4.81
CA ALA A 157 -13.92 -12.91 6.24
C ALA A 157 -13.50 -14.20 6.93
N CYS A 158 -13.24 -14.11 8.23
CA CYS A 158 -12.94 -15.26 9.06
C CYS A 158 -14.02 -15.40 10.13
N GLY A 159 -14.50 -16.56 10.36
CA GLY A 159 -15.60 -16.85 11.29
C GLY A 159 -15.36 -16.46 12.76
N PRO A 160 -16.02 -17.12 13.71
CA PRO A 160 -16.04 -16.74 15.12
C PRO A 160 -14.76 -17.09 15.91
N SER A 161 -13.66 -17.47 15.25
CA SER A 161 -12.41 -17.77 15.95
C SER A 161 -11.88 -16.56 16.75
N ALA A 162 -11.12 -16.82 17.80
CA ALA A 162 -10.56 -15.77 18.66
C ALA A 162 -9.63 -14.82 17.88
N GLU A 163 -8.92 -15.32 16.86
CA GLU A 163 -8.01 -14.55 16.01
C GLU A 163 -8.73 -13.58 15.06
N CYS A 164 -10.05 -13.73 14.94
CA CYS A 164 -10.92 -12.91 14.09
C CYS A 164 -11.78 -11.95 14.89
N ASN A 165 -11.74 -12.03 16.21
CA ASN A 165 -12.63 -11.28 17.11
C ASN A 165 -11.83 -10.52 18.17
N PHE A 166 -11.86 -9.21 18.07
CA PHE A 166 -11.27 -8.27 19.01
C PHE A 166 -12.34 -7.24 19.40
N PRO A 167 -13.31 -7.62 20.24
CA PRO A 167 -14.50 -6.81 20.53
C PRO A 167 -14.24 -5.61 21.44
N ILE A 168 -13.08 -5.55 22.09
CA ILE A 168 -12.70 -4.40 22.94
C ILE A 168 -12.11 -3.32 22.04
N PRO A 169 -12.71 -2.10 22.03
CA PRO A 169 -12.19 -1.00 21.24
C PRO A 169 -10.77 -0.60 21.64
N ILE A 170 -9.97 -0.31 20.64
CA ILE A 170 -8.63 0.27 20.79
C ILE A 170 -8.59 1.61 20.07
N LYS A 171 -7.72 2.53 20.52
CA LYS A 171 -7.46 3.80 19.87
C LYS A 171 -6.13 3.76 19.14
N ILE A 172 -6.11 4.24 17.90
CA ILE A 172 -4.90 4.31 17.10
C ILE A 172 -4.08 5.55 17.52
N PRO A 173 -2.80 5.38 17.88
CA PRO A 173 -1.96 6.49 18.29
C PRO A 173 -1.76 7.54 17.19
N PRO A 174 -1.45 8.80 17.54
CA PRO A 174 -1.08 9.82 16.57
C PRO A 174 0.09 9.36 15.67
N GLY A 175 0.01 9.65 14.37
CA GLY A 175 1.04 9.30 13.39
C GLY A 175 1.18 7.81 13.08
N HIS A 176 0.19 6.99 13.47
CA HIS A 176 0.19 5.54 13.24
C HIS A 176 -1.04 5.08 12.46
N TRP A 177 -0.87 3.96 11.77
CA TRP A 177 -1.86 3.34 10.91
C TRP A 177 -2.06 1.88 11.29
N PHE A 178 -3.30 1.42 11.25
CA PHE A 178 -3.65 0.03 11.56
C PHE A 178 -3.82 -0.75 10.25
N MET A 179 -2.99 -1.76 10.07
CA MET A 179 -2.86 -2.53 8.85
C MET A 179 -3.53 -3.89 9.01
N MET A 180 -4.39 -4.29 8.05
CA MET A 180 -4.95 -5.65 8.03
C MET A 180 -4.84 -6.27 6.64
N GLY A 181 -4.66 -7.60 6.59
CA GLY A 181 -4.78 -8.32 5.35
C GLY A 181 -6.24 -8.49 4.93
N ASP A 182 -6.50 -8.59 3.62
CA ASP A 182 -7.84 -8.84 3.11
C ASP A 182 -8.28 -10.28 3.36
N ASN A 183 -7.34 -11.24 3.44
CA ASN A 183 -7.59 -12.61 3.91
C ASN A 183 -7.52 -12.63 5.45
N ARG A 184 -8.61 -12.27 6.09
CA ARG A 184 -8.69 -12.03 7.54
C ARG A 184 -8.27 -13.20 8.39
N GLY A 185 -8.52 -14.43 7.94
CA GLY A 185 -8.17 -15.65 8.66
C GLY A 185 -6.72 -16.12 8.49
N GLU A 186 -6.02 -15.60 7.48
CA GLU A 186 -4.65 -16.05 7.13
C GLU A 186 -3.67 -14.87 7.05
N SER A 187 -3.95 -13.79 7.78
CA SER A 187 -3.10 -12.61 7.80
C SER A 187 -2.51 -12.38 9.18
N ASP A 188 -1.19 -12.35 9.23
CA ASP A 188 -0.45 -11.76 10.32
C ASP A 188 -0.35 -10.26 10.09
N ASP A 189 -0.99 -9.47 10.98
CA ASP A 189 -1.17 -8.04 10.80
C ASP A 189 -1.30 -7.26 12.12
N SER A 190 -1.68 -5.98 12.07
CA SER A 190 -1.71 -5.09 13.23
C SER A 190 -2.59 -5.61 14.39
N ARG A 191 -3.50 -6.55 14.15
CA ARG A 191 -4.26 -7.20 15.23
C ARG A 191 -3.34 -7.84 16.27
N PHE A 192 -2.18 -8.31 15.83
CA PHE A 192 -1.24 -9.08 16.64
C PHE A 192 -0.03 -8.25 17.08
N TRP A 193 0.55 -7.42 16.18
CA TRP A 193 1.81 -6.72 16.41
C TRP A 193 1.67 -5.18 16.50
N GLY A 194 0.44 -4.65 16.36
CA GLY A 194 0.13 -3.24 16.64
C GLY A 194 0.17 -2.31 15.42
N PRO A 195 -0.08 -1.02 15.66
CA PRO A 195 -0.10 0.01 14.61
C PRO A 195 1.30 0.36 14.11
N VAL A 196 1.37 0.79 12.84
CA VAL A 196 2.61 1.11 12.10
C VAL A 196 2.78 2.62 12.00
N PRO A 197 3.95 3.19 12.31
CA PRO A 197 4.23 4.60 12.09
C PRO A 197 4.15 4.98 10.61
N THR A 198 3.71 6.19 10.30
CA THR A 198 3.67 6.72 8.92
C THR A 198 5.04 6.65 8.23
N SER A 199 6.12 6.89 8.96
CA SER A 199 7.50 6.86 8.44
C SER A 199 7.98 5.49 7.94
N TRP A 200 7.28 4.40 8.28
CA TRP A 200 7.60 3.05 7.80
C TRP A 200 6.84 2.67 6.53
N ILE A 201 5.90 3.51 6.10
CA ILE A 201 5.15 3.30 4.85
C ILE A 201 6.04 3.69 3.67
N ILE A 202 6.25 2.74 2.78
CA ILE A 202 7.06 2.89 1.57
C ILE A 202 6.25 3.53 0.46
N GLY A 203 4.96 3.20 0.36
CA GLY A 203 4.05 3.75 -0.64
C GLY A 203 2.77 2.96 -0.82
N GLY A 204 1.84 3.54 -1.58
CA GLY A 204 0.56 2.95 -1.94
C GLY A 204 0.63 2.07 -3.19
N ALA A 205 0.08 0.87 -3.11
CA ALA A 205 -0.09 0.01 -4.28
C ALA A 205 -1.32 0.47 -5.08
N PHE A 206 -1.13 0.89 -6.33
CA PHE A 206 -2.19 1.49 -7.12
C PHE A 206 -2.61 0.68 -8.34
N ALA A 207 -1.76 -0.24 -8.81
CA ALA A 207 -2.08 -1.05 -10.00
C ALA A 207 -1.41 -2.41 -9.96
N THR A 208 -2.05 -3.38 -10.61
CA THR A 208 -1.48 -4.69 -10.92
C THR A 208 -1.07 -4.72 -12.39
N TYR A 209 0.11 -5.25 -12.69
CA TYR A 209 0.62 -5.39 -14.06
C TYR A 209 0.93 -6.84 -14.46
N TRP A 210 0.81 -7.80 -13.55
CA TRP A 210 0.97 -9.23 -13.80
C TRP A 210 0.16 -10.05 -12.79
N PRO A 211 -0.47 -11.16 -13.18
CA PRO A 211 -0.54 -11.73 -14.54
C PRO A 211 -1.48 -10.93 -15.46
N PRO A 212 -1.45 -11.19 -16.80
CA PRO A 212 -2.21 -10.39 -17.78
C PRO A 212 -3.72 -10.33 -17.54
N ASP A 213 -4.32 -11.41 -17.02
CA ASP A 213 -5.73 -11.51 -16.68
C ASP A 213 -6.14 -10.72 -15.42
N ARG A 214 -5.18 -10.18 -14.69
CA ARG A 214 -5.39 -9.38 -13.48
C ARG A 214 -4.81 -7.96 -13.58
N ILE A 215 -4.50 -7.49 -14.78
CA ILE A 215 -4.06 -6.10 -15.00
C ILE A 215 -5.21 -5.14 -14.70
N GLY A 216 -4.96 -4.14 -13.84
CA GLY A 216 -5.94 -3.13 -13.47
C GLY A 216 -5.47 -2.24 -12.33
N PHE A 217 -6.30 -1.24 -12.01
CA PHE A 217 -6.11 -0.41 -10.82
C PHE A 217 -6.66 -1.14 -9.57
N LEU A 218 -6.10 -0.80 -8.41
CA LEU A 218 -6.44 -1.35 -7.10
C LEU A 218 -7.37 -0.42 -6.32
#